data_ed9741163c3ef938cd20f2d07ba54883
#
_entry.id   ed9741163c3ef938cd20f2d07ba54883
#
_cell.length_a   1.000
_cell.length_b   1.000
_cell.length_c   1.000
_cell.angle_alpha   90.00
_cell.angle_beta   90.00
_cell.angle_gamma   90.00
#
_symmetry.space_group_name_H-M   'P 1'
#
loop_
_entity.id
_entity.type
_entity.pdbx_description
1 polymer ?
#
loop_
_entity_poly.entity_id
_entity_poly.type
_entity_poly.pdbx_seq_one_letter_code
_entity_poly.pdbx_strand_id
1 'polypeptide(L)'
;HSMLPIFASEREVLHIEVTARQWQWDVYYPAQNLRLSNEMHIPSGEPVLIHLRARDVVHAFWVPRLAGKLDAIPGHTTILKLEADEPGLYHGQCAEFCGLQHARMYFTVEAHEVADFAAWLQAQERP
;
A
#
# COMPACT_ATOMS: atom_id res chain seq x y z
N HIS A 1 -3.07 6.49 24.40
CA HIS A 1 -3.47 7.03 23.99
C HIS A 1 -4.42 7.31 23.89
N SER A 2 -4.27 7.45 23.81
CA SER A 2 -5.08 7.81 23.53
C SER A 2 -5.69 8.12 23.01
N MET A 3 -5.88 8.06 22.92
CA MET A 3 -6.45 8.46 22.32
C MET A 3 -7.09 8.94 21.58
N LEU A 4 -7.03 9.57 21.86
CA LEU A 4 -7.58 10.31 20.90
C LEU A 4 -7.33 9.78 19.60
N PRO A 5 -8.31 9.48 18.92
CA PRO A 5 -8.12 8.91 17.62
C PRO A 5 -7.47 9.91 16.73
N ILE A 6 -6.18 9.70 16.53
CA ILE A 6 -5.47 10.58 15.65
C ILE A 6 -5.98 10.46 14.24
N PHE A 7 -6.75 9.42 13.96
CA PHE A 7 -7.27 9.22 12.61
C PHE A 7 -8.75 9.57 12.49
N ALA A 8 -9.21 10.47 13.34
CA ALA A 8 -10.58 10.92 13.24
C ALA A 8 -10.83 11.68 11.95
N SER A 9 -9.78 12.21 11.34
CA SER A 9 -9.87 12.99 10.11
C SER A 9 -9.00 12.36 9.05
N GLU A 10 -9.44 12.37 7.80
CA GLU A 10 -8.65 11.83 6.70
C GLU A 10 -7.30 12.50 6.56
N ARG A 11 -7.16 13.73 7.00
CA ARG A 11 -5.89 14.42 6.91
C ARG A 11 -4.82 13.79 7.79
N GLU A 12 -5.25 13.04 8.81
CA GLU A 12 -4.31 12.44 9.75
C GLU A 12 -4.03 10.97 9.43
N VAL A 13 -4.69 10.43 8.43
CA VAL A 13 -4.49 9.06 8.00
C VAL A 13 -3.39 9.03 6.95
N LEU A 14 -2.55 8.01 7.02
CA LEU A 14 -1.53 7.84 6.00
C LEU A 14 -2.18 7.48 4.67
N HIS A 15 -1.79 8.22 3.64
CA HIS A 15 -2.27 7.97 2.28
C HIS A 15 -1.10 7.44 1.45
N ILE A 16 -1.34 6.36 0.73
CA ILE A 16 -0.34 5.77 -0.17
C ILE A 16 -0.99 5.57 -1.52
N GLU A 17 -0.32 6.00 -2.57
CA GLU A 17 -0.80 5.79 -3.94
C GLU A 17 -0.12 4.57 -4.52
N VAL A 18 -0.93 3.65 -5.04
CA VAL A 18 -0.40 2.43 -5.64
C VAL A 18 -0.87 2.39 -7.09
N THR A 19 0.10 2.31 -8.01
CA THR A 19 -0.20 2.23 -9.43
C THR A 19 0.29 0.89 -9.94
N ALA A 20 -0.64 0.09 -10.45
CA ALA A 20 -0.31 -1.20 -11.04
C ALA A 20 0.00 -1.02 -12.51
N ARG A 21 1.07 -1.62 -12.97
CA ARG A 21 1.42 -1.64 -14.39
C ARG A 21 2.07 -2.98 -14.71
N GLN A 22 2.14 -3.31 -15.97
CA GLN A 22 2.78 -4.56 -16.38
C GLN A 22 4.28 -4.43 -16.16
N TRP A 23 4.87 -5.11 -15.30
CA TRP A 23 4.37 -6.07 -14.30
C TRP A 23 5.00 -5.72 -12.97
N GLN A 24 4.60 -4.58 -12.45
CA GLN A 24 5.22 -3.96 -11.30
C GLN A 24 4.19 -3.13 -10.54
N TRP A 25 4.41 -3.00 -9.25
CA TRP A 25 3.59 -2.16 -8.39
C TRP A 25 4.42 -0.95 -8.00
N ASP A 26 3.98 0.24 -8.42
CA ASP A 26 4.63 1.49 -8.05
C ASP A 26 3.92 2.03 -6.81
N VAL A 27 4.68 2.29 -5.76
CA VAL A 27 4.16 2.73 -4.47
C VAL A 27 4.69 4.12 -4.19
N TYR A 28 3.79 5.06 -3.92
CA TYR A 28 4.16 6.44 -3.73
C TYR A 28 3.54 6.99 -2.44
N TYR A 29 4.37 7.61 -1.60
CA TYR A 29 3.95 8.26 -0.37
C TYR A 29 3.95 9.76 -0.63
N PRO A 30 2.78 10.36 -0.95
CA PRO A 30 2.75 11.77 -1.40
C PRO A 30 3.29 12.75 -0.37
N ALA A 31 2.95 12.57 0.90
CA ALA A 31 3.39 13.51 1.94
C ALA A 31 4.90 13.54 2.09
N GLN A 32 5.58 12.43 1.81
CA GLN A 32 7.02 12.31 1.96
C GLN A 32 7.76 12.35 0.64
N ASN A 33 7.03 12.40 -0.48
CA ASN A 33 7.61 12.34 -1.82
C ASN A 33 8.53 11.13 -1.97
N LEU A 34 8.07 9.98 -1.50
CA LEU A 34 8.85 8.75 -1.48
C LEU A 34 8.27 7.75 -2.45
N ARG A 35 9.10 7.16 -3.30
CA ARG A 35 8.68 6.17 -4.29
C ARG A 35 9.38 4.84 -4.04
N LEU A 36 8.60 3.77 -4.06
CA LEU A 36 9.11 2.42 -3.89
C LEU A 36 8.55 1.54 -5.00
N SER A 37 9.19 0.42 -5.24
CA SER A 37 8.74 -0.55 -6.23
C SER A 37 8.52 -1.89 -5.56
N ASN A 38 7.32 -2.45 -5.72
CA ASN A 38 6.97 -3.80 -5.26
C ASN A 38 7.10 -3.99 -3.75
N GLU A 39 7.14 -2.91 -3.00
CA GLU A 39 7.14 -2.99 -1.55
C GLU A 39 6.42 -1.80 -0.97
N MET A 40 5.79 -2.02 0.17
CA MET A 40 5.04 -1.02 0.88
C MET A 40 5.33 -1.18 2.36
N HIS A 41 5.41 -0.08 3.09
CA HIS A 41 5.59 -0.11 4.53
C HIS A 41 4.45 0.67 5.17
N ILE A 42 3.87 0.11 6.22
CA ILE A 42 2.74 0.74 6.92
C ILE A 42 2.94 0.59 8.43
N PRO A 43 2.31 1.45 9.22
CA PRO A 43 2.28 1.23 10.67
C PRO A 43 1.23 0.18 11.00
N SER A 44 1.53 -0.70 11.95
CA SER A 44 0.55 -1.69 12.38
C SER A 44 -0.45 -1.04 13.33
N GLY A 45 -1.66 -1.58 13.35
CA GLY A 45 -2.68 -1.10 14.27
C GLY A 45 -3.37 0.17 13.86
N GLU A 46 -3.04 0.71 12.68
CA GLU A 46 -3.63 1.95 12.20
C GLU A 46 -4.08 1.79 10.76
N PRO A 47 -5.25 2.33 10.41
CA PRO A 47 -5.72 2.23 9.03
C PRO A 47 -4.90 3.12 8.10
N VAL A 48 -4.71 2.64 6.89
CA VAL A 48 -4.00 3.34 5.83
C VAL A 48 -4.93 3.38 4.63
N LEU A 49 -5.00 4.50 3.94
CA LEU A 49 -5.82 4.61 2.74
C LEU A 49 -4.95 4.44 1.51
N ILE A 50 -5.27 3.42 0.73
CA ILE A 50 -4.56 3.11 -0.50
C ILE A 50 -5.37 3.67 -1.67
N HIS A 51 -4.76 4.53 -2.45
CA HIS A 51 -5.36 5.07 -3.68
C HIS A 51 -4.83 4.21 -4.82
N LEU A 52 -5.68 3.35 -5.33
CA LEU A 52 -5.29 2.31 -6.26
C LEU A 52 -5.71 2.65 -7.68
N ARG A 53 -4.78 2.54 -8.61
CA ARG A 53 -5.07 2.76 -10.03
C ARG A 53 -4.21 1.83 -10.87
N ALA A 54 -4.58 1.69 -12.13
CA ALA A 54 -3.81 0.91 -13.08
C ALA A 54 -3.39 1.80 -14.23
N ARG A 55 -2.22 1.55 -14.77
CA ARG A 55 -1.66 2.36 -15.84
C ARG A 55 -2.00 1.83 -17.22
N ASP A 56 -2.15 0.53 -17.36
CA ASP A 56 -2.27 -0.10 -18.66
C ASP A 56 -3.46 -1.05 -18.80
N VAL A 57 -3.49 -2.12 -18.04
CA VAL A 57 -4.58 -3.10 -18.10
C VAL A 57 -5.16 -3.26 -16.70
N VAL A 58 -6.25 -4.00 -16.58
CA VAL A 58 -6.84 -4.27 -15.27
C VAL A 58 -5.91 -5.19 -14.49
N HIS A 59 -5.64 -4.82 -13.25
CA HIS A 59 -4.92 -5.64 -12.29
C HIS A 59 -5.82 -5.79 -11.06
N ALA A 60 -5.46 -6.62 -10.11
CA ALA A 60 -6.19 -6.71 -8.86
C ALA A 60 -5.20 -6.73 -7.70
N PHE A 61 -5.39 -5.79 -6.77
CA PHE A 61 -4.56 -5.66 -5.57
C PHE A 61 -5.08 -6.65 -4.54
N TRP A 62 -4.21 -7.53 -4.06
CA TRP A 62 -4.64 -8.56 -3.12
C TRP A 62 -3.55 -8.89 -2.13
N VAL A 63 -3.82 -8.63 -0.84
CA VAL A 63 -2.98 -9.07 0.26
C VAL A 63 -3.87 -9.99 1.10
N PRO A 64 -3.81 -11.30 0.86
CA PRO A 64 -4.81 -12.23 1.42
C PRO A 64 -5.01 -12.13 2.92
N ARG A 65 -3.96 -11.86 3.68
CA ARG A 65 -4.07 -11.82 5.12
C ARG A 65 -4.64 -10.50 5.65
N LEU A 66 -4.75 -9.48 4.81
CA LEU A 66 -5.15 -8.16 5.26
C LEU A 66 -6.48 -7.68 4.68
N ALA A 67 -6.78 -8.02 3.45
CA ALA A 67 -7.98 -7.51 2.79
C ALA A 67 -8.35 -8.38 1.60
N GLY A 68 -9.57 -8.24 1.13
CA GLY A 68 -10.01 -8.93 -0.07
C GLY A 68 -9.41 -8.30 -1.32
N LYS A 69 -9.69 -8.90 -2.45
CA LYS A 69 -9.21 -8.42 -3.74
C LYS A 69 -9.91 -7.12 -4.11
N LEU A 70 -9.16 -6.22 -4.75
CA LEU A 70 -9.74 -4.99 -5.25
C LEU A 70 -9.14 -4.68 -6.62
N ASP A 71 -9.99 -4.44 -7.60
CA ASP A 71 -9.54 -4.21 -8.97
C ASP A 71 -8.88 -2.84 -9.12
N ALA A 72 -7.77 -2.82 -9.85
CA ALA A 72 -7.12 -1.60 -10.29
C ALA A 72 -7.45 -1.45 -11.76
N ILE A 73 -8.19 -0.39 -12.10
CA ILE A 73 -8.78 -0.22 -13.42
C ILE A 73 -8.20 1.04 -14.06
N PRO A 74 -7.72 0.93 -15.32
CA PRO A 74 -7.18 2.11 -16.00
C PRO A 74 -8.21 3.24 -16.06
N GLY A 75 -7.74 4.46 -15.79
CA GLY A 75 -8.61 5.64 -15.84
C GLY A 75 -9.50 5.82 -14.64
N HIS A 76 -9.31 5.02 -13.59
CA HIS A 76 -10.19 5.03 -12.43
C HIS A 76 -9.36 4.87 -11.16
N THR A 77 -9.63 5.68 -10.15
CA THR A 77 -8.95 5.55 -8.85
C THR A 77 -9.92 4.95 -7.84
N THR A 78 -9.50 3.87 -7.21
CA THR A 78 -10.29 3.21 -6.17
C THR A 78 -9.56 3.38 -4.85
N ILE A 79 -10.31 3.62 -3.78
CA ILE A 79 -9.72 3.81 -2.47
C ILE A 79 -10.03 2.61 -1.59
N LEU A 80 -8.98 2.06 -0.99
CA LEU A 80 -9.05 0.89 -0.14
C LEU A 80 -8.48 1.22 1.23
N LYS A 81 -9.19 0.83 2.28
CA LYS A 81 -8.63 0.94 3.63
C LYS A 81 -7.88 -0.35 3.93
N LEU A 82 -6.62 -0.23 4.32
CA LEU A 82 -5.78 -1.37 4.64
C LEU A 82 -5.30 -1.22 6.08
N GLU A 83 -5.40 -2.30 6.85
CA GLU A 83 -4.99 -2.26 8.24
C GLU A 83 -4.39 -3.59 8.63
N ALA A 84 -3.18 -3.56 9.21
CA ALA A 84 -2.53 -4.76 9.73
C ALA A 84 -2.56 -4.68 11.25
N ASP A 85 -3.20 -5.67 11.89
CA ASP A 85 -3.30 -5.65 13.35
C ASP A 85 -1.94 -5.86 14.01
N GLU A 86 -1.05 -6.58 13.35
CA GLU A 86 0.23 -6.91 13.96
C GLU A 86 1.38 -6.61 13.01
N PRO A 87 2.56 -6.27 13.55
CA PRO A 87 3.74 -6.11 12.73
C PRO A 87 4.10 -7.41 12.03
N GLY A 88 4.76 -7.31 10.91
CA GLY A 88 5.19 -8.47 10.17
C GLY A 88 5.27 -8.20 8.70
N LEU A 89 5.71 -9.21 7.96
CA LEU A 89 5.81 -9.13 6.51
C LEU A 89 4.64 -9.88 5.89
N TYR A 90 3.89 -9.18 5.07
CA TYR A 90 2.73 -9.72 4.39
C TYR A 90 3.00 -9.74 2.89
N HIS A 91 2.50 -10.76 2.21
CA HIS A 91 2.72 -10.90 0.78
C HIS A 91 1.44 -10.57 0.01
N GLY A 92 1.62 -9.85 -1.09
CA GLY A 92 0.52 -9.50 -1.98
C GLY A 92 0.84 -9.88 -3.41
N GLN A 93 -0.18 -9.87 -4.24
CA GLN A 93 0.00 -10.24 -5.63
C GLN A 93 -1.13 -9.66 -6.46
N CYS A 94 -0.95 -9.70 -7.79
CA CYS A 94 -2.00 -9.36 -8.72
C CYS A 94 -2.92 -10.58 -8.84
N ALA A 95 -4.19 -10.40 -8.55
CA ALA A 95 -5.16 -11.49 -8.55
C ALA A 95 -5.98 -11.56 -9.83
N GLU A 96 -5.66 -10.71 -10.81
CA GLU A 96 -6.35 -10.67 -12.10
C GLU A 96 -5.32 -10.88 -13.21
N PHE A 97 -5.56 -11.79 -14.14
CA PHE A 97 -4.60 -12.01 -15.21
C PHE A 97 -4.30 -10.71 -15.95
N CYS A 98 -3.04 -10.33 -16.05
CA CYS A 98 -2.63 -9.04 -16.58
C CYS A 98 -1.53 -9.15 -17.64
N GLY A 99 -1.34 -10.33 -18.21
CA GLY A 99 -0.39 -10.54 -19.30
C GLY A 99 0.64 -11.60 -18.99
N LEU A 100 1.71 -11.60 -19.77
CA LEU A 100 2.67 -12.71 -19.77
C LEU A 100 3.38 -12.91 -18.44
N GLN A 101 3.61 -11.82 -17.67
CA GLN A 101 4.34 -11.94 -16.42
C GLN A 101 3.45 -11.80 -15.20
N HIS A 102 2.18 -12.09 -15.36
CA HIS A 102 1.22 -12.02 -14.27
C HIS A 102 1.69 -12.80 -13.04
N ALA A 103 2.23 -14.00 -13.24
CA ALA A 103 2.65 -14.83 -12.12
C ALA A 103 3.82 -14.25 -11.31
N ARG A 104 4.50 -13.25 -11.87
CA ARG A 104 5.62 -12.61 -11.19
C ARG A 104 5.27 -11.24 -10.61
N MET A 105 3.99 -10.84 -10.73
CA MET A 105 3.58 -9.52 -10.28
C MET A 105 3.12 -9.59 -8.83
N TYR A 106 4.08 -9.61 -7.91
CA TYR A 106 3.82 -9.66 -6.47
C TYR A 106 4.56 -8.52 -5.77
N PHE A 107 4.17 -8.29 -4.54
CA PHE A 107 4.76 -7.22 -3.74
C PHE A 107 4.70 -7.63 -2.27
N THR A 108 5.36 -6.84 -1.42
CA THR A 108 5.33 -7.08 0.02
C THR A 108 4.78 -5.87 0.74
N VAL A 109 4.13 -6.13 1.87
CA VAL A 109 3.69 -5.09 2.80
C VAL A 109 4.35 -5.41 4.12
N GLU A 110 5.23 -4.51 4.56
CA GLU A 110 5.86 -4.68 5.87
C GLU A 110 5.17 -3.76 6.85
N ALA A 111 4.54 -4.34 7.87
CA ALA A 111 3.88 -3.58 8.91
C ALA A 111 4.84 -3.46 10.08
N HIS A 112 5.09 -2.23 10.51
CA HIS A 112 6.00 -1.92 11.61
C HIS A 112 5.21 -1.47 12.82
N GLU A 113 5.78 -1.63 14.01
CA GLU A 113 5.27 -0.90 15.16
C GLU A 113 5.30 0.58 14.81
N VAL A 114 4.37 1.34 15.37
CA VAL A 114 4.21 2.75 14.99
C VAL A 114 5.53 3.54 15.11
N ALA A 115 6.25 3.35 16.21
CA ALA A 115 7.51 4.06 16.40
C ALA A 115 8.56 3.64 15.38
N ASP A 116 8.59 2.36 15.04
CA ASP A 116 9.53 1.85 14.06
C ASP A 116 9.20 2.34 12.66
N PHE A 117 7.89 2.47 12.36
CA PHE A 117 7.48 3.00 11.07
C PHE A 117 7.93 4.45 10.93
N ALA A 118 7.75 5.24 11.99
CA ALA A 118 8.18 6.64 11.95
C ALA A 118 9.68 6.74 11.72
N ALA A 119 10.47 5.88 12.36
CA ALA A 119 11.91 5.87 12.18
C ALA A 119 12.29 5.45 10.76
N TRP A 120 11.60 4.43 10.23
CA TRP A 120 11.84 3.98 8.87
C TRP A 120 11.56 5.11 7.87
N LEU A 121 10.42 5.77 8.05
CA LEU A 121 10.01 6.83 7.14
C LEU A 121 11.01 7.99 7.16
N GLN A 122 11.46 8.36 8.35
CA GLN A 122 12.42 9.44 8.50
C GLN A 122 13.76 9.09 7.84
N ALA A 123 14.16 7.83 7.92
CA ALA A 123 15.39 7.38 7.28
C ALA A 123 15.33 7.48 5.76
N GLN A 124 14.13 7.35 5.18
CA GLN A 124 13.96 7.45 3.72
C GLN A 124 14.10 8.87 3.22
N GLU A 125 13.94 9.86 4.08
CA GLU A 125 14.02 11.27 3.68
C GLU A 125 15.45 11.76 3.55
N ARG A 126 16.42 10.97 3.96
CA ARG A 126 17.80 11.39 3.89
C ARG A 126 18.37 11.20 2.50
N PRO A 127 19.18 12.16 2.04
CA PRO A 127 19.81 12.03 0.71
C PRO A 127 20.86 10.93 0.68
#